data_ec19e525c9983a52e5dff7632929be34
#
_entry.id   ec19e525c9983a52e5dff7632929be34
#
_cell.length_a   1.000
_cell.length_b   1.000
_cell.length_c   1.000
_cell.angle_alpha   90.00
_cell.angle_beta   90.00
_cell.angle_gamma   90.00
#
_symmetry.space_group_name_H-M   'P 1'
#
loop_
_entity.id
_entity.type
_entity.pdbx_description
1 polymer ?
#
loop_
_entity_poly.entity_id
_entity_poly.type
_entity_poly.pdbx_seq_one_letter_code
_entity_poly.pdbx_strand_id
1 'polypeptide(L)'
;TYQPQTSDASLQKVEAQLMEEGFEPLGDKQSRIIARIKELVEQHLSGPEHHEHNFSQMVTDAFPMDYSSVSSLFAETEGITLEKYVIGRRTEKAKELLKNPKLSLADIAFQLGYSSVHHFSNQFKHITGRTPSRFRLHQNP
;
A
#
# COMPACT_ATOMS: atom_id res chain seq x y z
N THR A 1 26.04 2.81 -5.10
CA THR A 1 26.14 2.53 -4.85
C THR A 1 25.64 1.80 -3.85
N TYR A 2 25.64 1.19 -3.24
CA TYR A 2 24.96 0.86 -2.64
C TYR A 2 24.70 -0.49 -2.41
N GLN A 3 24.13 -1.03 -1.87
CA GLN A 3 23.76 -2.17 -1.75
C GLN A 3 23.71 -2.82 -0.47
N PRO A 4 22.79 -2.64 0.41
CA PRO A 4 22.58 -3.35 1.65
C PRO A 4 22.47 -4.83 1.38
N GLN A 5 22.96 -5.61 2.28
CA GLN A 5 22.96 -7.05 2.15
C GLN A 5 21.55 -7.62 2.04
N THR A 6 20.64 -7.09 2.83
CA THR A 6 19.27 -7.57 2.85
C THR A 6 18.61 -7.42 1.49
N SER A 7 18.88 -6.30 0.84
CA SER A 7 18.33 -6.03 -0.46
C SER A 7 18.82 -7.05 -1.48
N ASP A 8 20.10 -7.41 -1.42
CA ASP A 8 20.66 -8.38 -2.34
C ASP A 8 19.98 -9.73 -2.20
N ALA A 9 19.77 -10.17 -0.98
CA ALA A 9 19.12 -11.48 -0.76
C ALA A 9 17.70 -11.48 -1.29
N SER A 10 16.95 -10.43 -1.04
CA SER A 10 15.58 -10.33 -1.51
C SER A 10 15.53 -10.31 -3.02
N LEU A 11 16.41 -9.54 -3.63
CA LEU A 11 16.43 -9.41 -5.07
C LEU A 11 16.81 -10.72 -5.74
N GLN A 12 17.73 -11.46 -5.17
CA GLN A 12 18.13 -12.75 -5.74
C GLN A 12 16.97 -13.72 -5.77
N LYS A 13 16.15 -13.75 -4.74
CA LYS A 13 14.98 -14.61 -4.71
C LYS A 13 14.01 -14.28 -5.82
N VAL A 14 13.78 -12.98 -5.99
CA VAL A 14 12.86 -12.52 -7.01
C VAL A 14 13.38 -12.82 -8.40
N GLU A 15 14.66 -12.60 -8.61
CA GLU A 15 15.25 -12.86 -9.91
C GLU A 15 15.18 -14.34 -10.29
N ALA A 16 15.43 -15.20 -9.32
CA ALA A 16 15.38 -16.63 -9.59
C ALA A 16 14.00 -17.03 -10.07
N GLN A 17 12.97 -16.44 -9.48
CA GLN A 17 11.61 -16.74 -9.86
C GLN A 17 11.26 -16.18 -11.23
N LEU A 18 11.69 -14.97 -11.51
CA LEU A 18 11.36 -14.30 -12.76
C LEU A 18 12.12 -14.84 -13.95
N MET A 19 13.29 -15.39 -13.74
CA MET A 19 14.07 -15.96 -14.83
C MET A 19 13.39 -17.16 -15.46
N GLU A 20 12.48 -17.76 -14.74
CA GLU A 20 11.70 -18.86 -15.31
C GLU A 20 10.70 -18.34 -16.32
N GLU A 21 10.40 -17.05 -16.27
CA GLU A 21 9.43 -16.46 -17.17
C GLU A 21 10.08 -15.74 -18.34
N GLY A 22 11.40 -15.64 -18.33
CA GLY A 22 12.09 -14.99 -19.41
C GLY A 22 13.19 -14.10 -18.88
N PHE A 23 14.05 -13.72 -19.80
CA PHE A 23 15.20 -12.88 -19.45
C PHE A 23 14.85 -11.40 -19.51
N GLU A 24 15.20 -10.65 -18.47
CA GLU A 24 15.01 -9.21 -18.43
C GLU A 24 16.16 -8.55 -17.69
N PRO A 25 16.46 -7.29 -18.01
CA PRO A 25 17.42 -6.52 -17.24
C PRO A 25 16.96 -6.40 -15.79
N LEU A 26 17.90 -6.30 -14.87
CA LEU A 26 17.60 -6.22 -13.46
C LEU A 26 16.68 -5.05 -13.11
N GLY A 27 16.94 -3.88 -13.70
CA GLY A 27 16.10 -2.71 -13.42
C GLY A 27 14.66 -2.91 -13.82
N ASP A 28 14.43 -3.57 -14.96
CA ASP A 28 13.07 -3.81 -15.42
C ASP A 28 12.36 -4.79 -14.51
N LYS A 29 13.07 -5.78 -14.01
CA LYS A 29 12.47 -6.75 -13.09
C LYS A 29 12.03 -6.08 -11.81
N GLN A 30 12.89 -5.21 -11.26
CA GLN A 30 12.53 -4.48 -10.05
C GLN A 30 11.31 -3.62 -10.28
N SER A 31 11.28 -2.91 -11.42
CA SER A 31 10.14 -2.05 -11.75
C SER A 31 8.85 -2.84 -11.84
N ARG A 32 8.90 -4.03 -12.44
CA ARG A 32 7.71 -4.85 -12.57
C ARG A 32 7.23 -5.35 -11.21
N ILE A 33 8.16 -5.73 -10.35
CA ILE A 33 7.80 -6.20 -9.02
C ILE A 33 7.16 -5.08 -8.22
N ILE A 34 7.76 -3.91 -8.26
CA ILE A 34 7.22 -2.75 -7.54
C ILE A 34 5.84 -2.38 -8.08
N ALA A 35 5.67 -2.41 -9.41
CA ALA A 35 4.38 -2.12 -10.00
C ALA A 35 3.33 -3.12 -9.54
N ARG A 36 3.70 -4.40 -9.44
CA ARG A 36 2.77 -5.43 -8.98
C ARG A 36 2.40 -5.22 -7.52
N ILE A 37 3.38 -4.83 -6.69
CA ILE A 37 3.09 -4.54 -5.28
C ILE A 37 2.09 -3.39 -5.17
N LYS A 38 2.29 -2.34 -5.97
CA LYS A 38 1.38 -1.20 -5.95
C LYS A 38 -0.02 -1.58 -6.41
N GLU A 39 -0.12 -2.48 -7.38
CA GLU A 39 -1.42 -3.00 -7.79
C GLU A 39 -2.12 -3.72 -6.65
N LEU A 40 -1.35 -4.52 -5.90
CA LEU A 40 -1.93 -5.25 -4.78
C LEU A 40 -2.42 -4.29 -3.70
N VAL A 41 -1.70 -3.20 -3.49
CA VAL A 41 -2.15 -2.19 -2.54
C VAL A 41 -3.49 -1.62 -2.99
N GLU A 42 -3.61 -1.28 -4.28
CA GLU A 42 -4.87 -0.71 -4.79
C GLU A 42 -6.01 -1.71 -4.67
N GLN A 43 -5.75 -2.98 -4.95
CA GLN A 43 -6.76 -4.01 -4.78
C GLN A 43 -7.21 -4.14 -3.34
N HIS A 44 -6.24 -4.11 -2.42
CA HIS A 44 -6.53 -4.22 -1.00
C HIS A 44 -7.42 -3.07 -0.52
N LEU A 45 -7.25 -1.90 -1.11
CA LEU A 45 -7.97 -0.71 -0.69
C LEU A 45 -9.23 -0.45 -1.50
N SER A 46 -9.58 -1.32 -2.44
CA SER A 46 -10.66 -1.03 -3.38
C SER A 46 -12.06 -1.26 -2.83
N GLY A 47 -12.19 -1.88 -1.67
CA GLY A 47 -13.50 -2.06 -1.06
C GLY A 47 -13.44 -3.03 0.09
N PRO A 48 -14.52 -3.08 0.89
CA PRO A 48 -14.52 -3.91 2.11
C PRO A 48 -14.34 -5.39 1.83
N GLU A 49 -14.80 -5.87 0.70
CA GLU A 49 -14.72 -7.28 0.39
C GLU A 49 -13.28 -7.75 0.25
N HIS A 50 -12.35 -6.84 0.03
CA HIS A 50 -10.95 -7.21 -0.10
C HIS A 50 -10.20 -7.22 1.22
N HIS A 51 -10.90 -6.90 2.31
CA HIS A 51 -10.26 -6.88 3.62
C HIS A 51 -10.38 -8.21 4.35
N GLU A 52 -11.04 -9.19 3.76
CA GLU A 52 -11.14 -10.52 4.36
C GLU A 52 -9.76 -11.15 4.42
N HIS A 53 -8.90 -10.82 3.47
CA HIS A 53 -7.52 -11.29 3.50
C HIS A 53 -6.65 -10.09 3.84
N ASN A 54 -5.79 -10.23 4.82
CA ASN A 54 -4.93 -9.11 5.15
C ASN A 54 -3.92 -8.91 4.02
N PHE A 55 -3.33 -7.75 3.99
CA PHE A 55 -2.43 -7.37 2.91
C PHE A 55 -1.22 -8.29 2.82
N SER A 56 -0.67 -8.71 3.96
CA SER A 56 0.50 -9.58 3.90
C SER A 56 0.18 -10.92 3.27
N GLN A 57 -1.05 -11.41 3.46
CA GLN A 57 -1.47 -12.64 2.81
C GLN A 57 -1.54 -12.45 1.30
N MET A 58 -2.08 -11.31 0.85
CA MET A 58 -2.14 -11.02 -0.57
C MET A 58 -0.75 -11.02 -1.19
N VAL A 59 0.22 -10.45 -0.48
CA VAL A 59 1.58 -10.37 -0.97
C VAL A 59 2.21 -11.75 -1.07
N THR A 60 2.05 -12.57 -0.03
CA THR A 60 2.67 -13.90 -0.06
C THR A 60 2.01 -14.81 -1.08
N ASP A 61 0.73 -14.58 -1.39
CA ASP A 61 0.06 -15.33 -2.44
C ASP A 61 0.58 -14.94 -3.83
N ALA A 62 0.98 -13.69 -3.99
CA ALA A 62 1.40 -13.18 -5.29
C ALA A 62 2.86 -13.43 -5.61
N PHE A 63 3.69 -13.58 -4.59
CA PHE A 63 5.12 -13.76 -4.78
C PHE A 63 5.61 -15.01 -4.05
N PRO A 64 6.61 -15.70 -4.62
CA PRO A 64 7.15 -16.90 -4.01
C PRO A 64 8.18 -16.60 -2.92
N MET A 65 7.89 -15.62 -2.08
CA MET A 65 8.81 -15.19 -1.04
C MET A 65 8.00 -14.63 0.10
N ASP A 66 8.61 -14.50 1.27
CA ASP A 66 7.86 -14.05 2.43
C ASP A 66 7.64 -12.54 2.37
N TYR A 67 6.73 -12.08 3.22
CA TYR A 67 6.38 -10.67 3.26
C TYR A 67 7.58 -9.79 3.59
N SER A 68 8.41 -10.24 4.49
CA SER A 68 9.58 -9.48 4.92
C SER A 68 10.50 -9.17 3.74
N SER A 69 10.72 -10.16 2.87
CA SER A 69 11.57 -9.98 1.70
C SER A 69 10.95 -8.97 0.73
N VAL A 70 9.64 -9.07 0.50
CA VAL A 70 8.94 -8.14 -0.38
C VAL A 70 9.00 -6.74 0.18
N SER A 71 8.76 -6.62 1.48
CA SER A 71 8.75 -5.33 2.15
C SER A 71 10.13 -4.66 2.09
N SER A 72 11.19 -5.44 2.28
CA SER A 72 12.55 -4.92 2.20
C SER A 72 12.87 -4.41 0.80
N LEU A 73 12.51 -5.18 -0.20
CA LEU A 73 12.76 -4.79 -1.58
C LEU A 73 12.02 -3.49 -1.92
N PHE A 74 10.76 -3.39 -1.47
CA PHE A 74 9.98 -2.18 -1.71
C PHE A 74 10.64 -0.96 -1.06
N ALA A 75 11.03 -1.09 0.22
CA ALA A 75 11.61 0.02 0.95
C ALA A 75 12.90 0.50 0.32
N GLU A 76 13.72 -0.44 -0.13
CA GLU A 76 15.00 -0.09 -0.75
C GLU A 76 14.80 0.60 -2.08
N THR A 77 13.81 0.17 -2.83
CA THR A 77 13.57 0.71 -4.17
C THR A 77 12.83 2.03 -4.12
N GLU A 78 11.83 2.14 -3.26
CA GLU A 78 10.97 3.32 -3.22
C GLU A 78 11.39 4.37 -2.20
N GLY A 79 12.23 4.01 -1.26
CA GLY A 79 12.69 4.96 -0.25
C GLY A 79 11.74 5.15 0.92
N ILE A 80 10.63 4.43 0.94
CA ILE A 80 9.71 4.45 2.09
C ILE A 80 9.27 3.03 2.37
N THR A 81 8.86 2.77 3.59
CA THR A 81 8.41 1.42 3.94
C THR A 81 7.10 1.13 3.23
N LEU A 82 6.86 -0.16 3.01
CA LEU A 82 5.61 -0.58 2.38
C LEU A 82 4.41 -0.17 3.23
N GLU A 83 4.54 -0.26 4.55
CA GLU A 83 3.47 0.14 5.45
C GLU A 83 3.12 1.61 5.28
N LYS A 84 4.14 2.46 5.20
CA LYS A 84 3.89 3.89 5.00
C LYS A 84 3.27 4.17 3.65
N TYR A 85 3.68 3.41 2.64
CA TYR A 85 3.09 3.54 1.32
C TYR A 85 1.60 3.20 1.36
N VAL A 86 1.24 2.10 2.03
CA VAL A 86 -0.16 1.70 2.14
C VAL A 86 -0.97 2.77 2.86
N ILE A 87 -0.44 3.27 3.97
CA ILE A 87 -1.12 4.32 4.73
C ILE A 87 -1.33 5.56 3.87
N GLY A 88 -0.31 5.93 3.10
CA GLY A 88 -0.40 7.09 2.23
C GLY A 88 -1.47 6.92 1.16
N ARG A 89 -1.53 5.75 0.54
CA ARG A 89 -2.54 5.49 -0.48
C ARG A 89 -3.94 5.46 0.14
N ARG A 90 -4.05 4.88 1.33
CA ARG A 90 -5.34 4.85 2.02
C ARG A 90 -5.80 6.28 2.34
N THR A 91 -4.88 7.13 2.75
CA THR A 91 -5.19 8.52 3.03
C THR A 91 -5.64 9.26 1.78
N GLU A 92 -4.99 9.02 0.65
CA GLU A 92 -5.40 9.65 -0.60
C GLU A 92 -6.79 9.20 -1.02
N LYS A 93 -7.09 7.92 -0.84
CA LYS A 93 -8.43 7.43 -1.15
C LYS A 93 -9.46 8.05 -0.20
N ALA A 94 -9.09 8.25 1.06
CA ALA A 94 -9.97 8.91 2.01
C ALA A 94 -10.31 10.32 1.55
N LYS A 95 -9.32 11.05 1.06
CA LYS A 95 -9.56 12.40 0.56
C LYS A 95 -10.57 12.41 -0.58
N GLU A 96 -10.46 11.43 -1.48
CA GLU A 96 -11.40 11.33 -2.58
C GLU A 96 -12.81 11.03 -2.08
N LEU A 97 -12.92 10.10 -1.16
CA LEU A 97 -14.24 9.71 -0.63
C LEU A 97 -14.88 10.84 0.17
N LEU A 98 -14.04 11.65 0.82
CA LEU A 98 -14.56 12.77 1.61
C LEU A 98 -15.20 13.84 0.74
N LYS A 99 -14.93 13.85 -0.54
CA LYS A 99 -15.57 14.80 -1.45
C LYS A 99 -17.03 14.47 -1.69
N ASN A 100 -17.43 13.24 -1.42
CA ASN A 100 -18.80 12.81 -1.61
C ASN A 100 -19.61 13.04 -0.34
N PRO A 101 -20.49 14.05 -0.30
CA PRO A 101 -21.22 14.36 0.93
C PRO A 101 -22.20 13.29 1.35
N LYS A 102 -22.50 12.33 0.47
CA LYS A 102 -23.40 11.25 0.79
C LYS A 102 -22.77 10.16 1.64
N LEU A 103 -21.45 10.14 1.69
CA LEU A 103 -20.73 9.13 2.47
C LEU A 103 -20.45 9.67 3.87
N SER A 104 -20.84 8.91 4.88
CA SER A 104 -20.52 9.27 6.25
C SER A 104 -19.08 8.89 6.55
N LEU A 105 -18.54 9.42 7.63
CA LEU A 105 -17.19 9.05 8.05
C LEU A 105 -17.13 7.56 8.37
N ALA A 106 -18.21 7.00 8.92
CA ALA A 106 -18.26 5.57 9.21
C ALA A 106 -18.20 4.75 7.93
N ASP A 107 -18.92 5.20 6.89
CA ASP A 107 -18.89 4.54 5.58
C ASP A 107 -17.47 4.52 5.03
N ILE A 108 -16.80 5.64 5.11
CA ILE A 108 -15.44 5.76 4.57
C ILE A 108 -14.48 4.89 5.34
N ALA A 109 -14.57 4.93 6.68
CA ALA A 109 -13.69 4.11 7.51
C ALA A 109 -13.88 2.63 7.20
N PHE A 110 -15.12 2.21 7.07
CA PHE A 110 -15.41 0.81 6.77
C PHE A 110 -14.87 0.41 5.39
N GLN A 111 -15.10 1.27 4.41
CA GLN A 111 -14.66 0.98 3.05
C GLN A 111 -13.15 0.87 2.94
N LEU A 112 -12.43 1.62 3.75
CA LEU A 112 -10.98 1.62 3.70
C LEU A 112 -10.34 0.61 4.65
N GLY A 113 -11.15 -0.14 5.38
CA GLY A 113 -10.62 -1.20 6.23
C GLY A 113 -10.15 -0.76 7.61
N TYR A 114 -10.58 0.41 8.06
CA TYR A 114 -10.24 0.83 9.42
C TYR A 114 -11.13 0.09 10.41
N SER A 115 -10.58 -0.18 11.59
CA SER A 115 -11.33 -0.88 12.62
C SER A 115 -12.43 -0.01 13.23
N SER A 116 -12.30 1.31 13.12
CA SER A 116 -13.30 2.23 13.67
C SER A 116 -13.14 3.60 13.04
N VAL A 117 -14.19 4.43 13.18
CA VAL A 117 -14.11 5.82 12.74
C VAL A 117 -13.02 6.55 13.51
N HIS A 118 -12.86 6.22 14.78
CA HIS A 118 -11.87 6.86 15.62
C HIS A 118 -10.45 6.59 15.11
N HIS A 119 -10.18 5.34 14.74
CA HIS A 119 -8.89 4.97 14.18
C HIS A 119 -8.63 5.73 12.87
N PHE A 120 -9.64 5.77 12.01
CA PHE A 120 -9.56 6.49 10.76
C PHE A 120 -9.25 7.97 11.01
N SER A 121 -10.02 8.59 11.91
CA SER A 121 -9.87 10.02 12.19
C SER A 121 -8.47 10.33 12.74
N ASN A 122 -7.99 9.51 13.66
CA ASN A 122 -6.68 9.74 14.25
C ASN A 122 -5.56 9.62 13.24
N GLN A 123 -5.60 8.59 12.42
CA GLN A 123 -4.56 8.40 11.43
C GLN A 123 -4.59 9.49 10.37
N PHE A 124 -5.79 9.83 9.92
CA PHE A 124 -5.95 10.88 8.91
C PHE A 124 -5.39 12.21 9.45
N LYS A 125 -5.74 12.54 10.70
CA LYS A 125 -5.24 13.78 11.29
C LYS A 125 -3.72 13.75 11.44
N HIS A 126 -3.19 12.61 11.83
CA HIS A 126 -1.74 12.49 12.01
C HIS A 126 -1.00 12.74 10.69
N ILE A 127 -1.55 12.26 9.60
CA ILE A 127 -0.91 12.37 8.29
C ILE A 127 -1.14 13.72 7.63
N THR A 128 -2.37 14.22 7.69
CA THR A 128 -2.75 15.44 6.97
C THR A 128 -2.76 16.70 7.82
N GLY A 129 -2.75 16.54 9.15
CA GLY A 129 -2.85 17.66 10.06
C GLY A 129 -4.27 18.10 10.38
N ARG A 130 -5.27 17.45 9.77
CA ARG A 130 -6.68 17.79 9.99
C ARG A 130 -7.50 16.54 10.15
N THR A 131 -8.58 16.65 10.95
CA THR A 131 -9.51 15.53 11.03
C THR A 131 -10.27 15.41 9.71
N PRO A 132 -10.82 14.23 9.42
CA PRO A 132 -11.62 14.08 8.19
C PRO A 132 -12.78 15.08 8.11
N SER A 133 -13.41 15.36 9.24
CA SER A 133 -14.52 16.33 9.26
C SER A 133 -14.06 17.71 8.83
N ARG A 134 -12.93 18.15 9.37
CA ARG A 134 -12.41 19.46 9.02
C ARG A 134 -11.94 19.51 7.58
N PHE A 135 -11.34 18.42 7.13
CA PHE A 135 -10.89 18.34 5.75
C PHE A 135 -12.08 18.49 4.80
N ARG A 136 -13.19 17.80 5.12
CA ARG A 136 -14.40 17.86 4.30
C ARG A 136 -14.96 19.28 4.25
N LEU A 137 -14.96 19.99 5.38
CA LEU A 137 -15.44 21.34 5.40
C LEU A 137 -14.65 22.27 4.49
N HIS A 138 -13.35 22.05 4.39
CA HIS A 138 -12.51 22.90 3.56
C HIS A 138 -12.61 22.53 2.09
N GLN A 139 -13.11 21.33 1.77
CA GLN A 139 -13.28 20.93 0.40
C GLN A 139 -14.55 21.50 -0.22
N ASN A 140 -15.53 21.83 0.63
CA ASN A 140 -16.81 22.33 0.15
C ASN A 140 -16.92 23.80 0.54
N PRO A 141 -16.60 24.71 -0.35
CA PRO A 141 -16.68 26.15 -0.06
C PRO A 141 -18.11 26.59 0.15
#